data_972081ea1749fa9bdacdf01236a348a1
#
_entry.id   972081ea1749fa9bdacdf01236a348a1
#
_cell.length_a   1.000
_cell.length_b   1.000
_cell.length_c   1.000
_cell.angle_alpha   90.00
_cell.angle_beta   90.00
_cell.angle_gamma   90.00
#
_symmetry.space_group_name_H-M   'P 1'
#
loop_
_entity.id
_entity.type
_entity.pdbx_description
1 polymer ?
#
loop_
_entity_poly.entity_id
_entity_poly.type
_entity_poly.pdbx_seq_one_letter_code
_entity_poly.pdbx_strand_id
1 'polypeptide(L)'
;MANIKPKQLEALKPSDHGKRLADGESMFGIVRAIKNAPEAVSVDFEWRYSFGGKVRQLRIGSWPRMTLKALRTERDRIRAELKSGIDPLASKEADRLKRQADQIEAKQAQANRLQALAALETRITVRGLFELWQGTDLKKRQDGGSEALRAFERDVFPAIGNMAAADVTKAHIQHIIDAMLDRGVRRMTERVFSDLRQLFGFALDRDHIEADPTARIRKHKIGGNVERDRFLTEAELIDFFRLLPVSGLVESSQCALTIQLATITRIGEVLGARWEHVDFERRLWTLPETKNGKRHTISLNTLALSQFEALRQHTGATEWVFPASRLNGPVCPKTVTKQVADRQRGGDENNRMKGRTKQTNSLALAGGQWRPHDLRRTGATLMGELGVSSDVIDKCLNHVEQNKIKRIYQRAQHETPMREAWRLLGERLELLKNKPDNVLTLTKAA
;
A
#
# COMPACT_ATOMS: atom_id res chain seq x y z
N MET A 1 -75.89 -6.44 48.48
CA MET A 1 -74.65 -6.47 49.34
C MET A 1 -74.14 -5.01 49.41
N ALA A 2 -73.76 -4.54 50.56
CA ALA A 2 -73.36 -3.14 50.76
C ALA A 2 -71.92 -2.96 50.14
N ASN A 3 -71.75 -1.94 49.31
CA ASN A 3 -70.49 -1.49 48.80
C ASN A 3 -69.56 -0.91 49.88
N ILE A 4 -68.32 -1.17 49.89
CA ILE A 4 -67.28 -0.61 50.77
C ILE A 4 -67.32 0.91 50.64
N LYS A 5 -67.30 1.64 51.77
CA LYS A 5 -67.15 3.12 51.80
C LYS A 5 -65.68 3.46 52.04
N PRO A 6 -65.17 4.56 51.47
CA PRO A 6 -63.76 4.97 51.68
C PRO A 6 -63.39 5.07 53.16
N LYS A 7 -64.18 5.62 53.99
CA LYS A 7 -63.97 5.65 55.43
C LYS A 7 -63.78 4.29 56.12
N GLN A 8 -64.31 3.23 55.55
CA GLN A 8 -64.12 1.90 56.08
C GLN A 8 -62.69 1.35 55.76
N LEU A 9 -62.10 1.75 54.63
CA LEU A 9 -60.72 1.40 54.30
C LEU A 9 -59.73 2.19 55.15
N GLU A 10 -59.98 3.47 55.42
CA GLU A 10 -59.19 4.34 56.28
C GLU A 10 -59.19 3.92 57.75
N ALA A 11 -60.23 3.23 58.19
CA ALA A 11 -60.34 2.74 59.56
C ALA A 11 -59.68 1.37 59.81
N LEU A 12 -59.11 0.73 58.79
CA LEU A 12 -58.47 -0.54 58.91
C LEU A 12 -57.14 -0.46 59.68
N LYS A 13 -56.92 -1.44 60.53
CA LYS A 13 -55.70 -1.58 61.35
C LYS A 13 -54.89 -2.79 60.92
N PRO A 14 -53.56 -2.85 61.22
CA PRO A 14 -52.76 -4.00 60.97
C PRO A 14 -53.25 -5.32 61.52
N SER A 15 -53.99 -5.26 62.62
CA SER A 15 -54.75 -6.39 63.26
C SER A 15 -55.82 -6.97 62.36
N ASP A 16 -56.30 -6.23 61.36
CA ASP A 16 -57.27 -6.73 60.39
C ASP A 16 -56.63 -7.54 59.25
N HIS A 17 -55.36 -7.84 59.32
CA HIS A 17 -54.63 -8.65 58.30
C HIS A 17 -55.37 -9.95 57.97
N GLY A 18 -55.56 -10.23 56.66
CA GLY A 18 -56.28 -11.40 56.15
C GLY A 18 -57.81 -11.24 56.11
N LYS A 19 -58.39 -10.17 56.67
CA LYS A 19 -59.82 -9.89 56.63
C LYS A 19 -60.29 -9.67 55.19
N ARG A 20 -61.38 -10.33 54.81
CA ARG A 20 -62.03 -10.16 53.52
C ARG A 20 -63.14 -9.13 53.60
N LEU A 21 -63.16 -8.20 52.70
CA LEU A 21 -64.12 -7.11 52.56
C LEU A 21 -64.85 -7.27 51.22
N ALA A 22 -66.14 -7.48 51.23
CA ALA A 22 -66.94 -7.58 50.01
C ALA A 22 -67.34 -6.19 49.51
N ASP A 23 -67.08 -5.88 48.24
CA ASP A 23 -67.45 -4.59 47.63
C ASP A 23 -68.58 -4.73 46.58
N GLY A 24 -69.30 -5.80 46.61
CA GLY A 24 -70.37 -6.06 45.65
C GLY A 24 -69.83 -6.56 44.31
N GLU A 25 -70.72 -7.03 43.42
CA GLU A 25 -70.45 -7.49 42.05
C GLU A 25 -69.23 -8.44 41.94
N SER A 26 -69.14 -9.36 42.92
CA SER A 26 -68.08 -10.37 43.00
C SER A 26 -66.65 -9.79 43.20
N MET A 27 -66.53 -8.48 43.60
CA MET A 27 -65.28 -7.87 44.00
C MET A 27 -65.11 -7.95 45.51
N PHE A 28 -63.90 -8.29 45.95
CA PHE A 28 -63.61 -8.31 47.40
C PHE A 28 -62.11 -7.88 47.59
N GLY A 29 -61.94 -7.19 48.73
CA GLY A 29 -60.60 -6.77 49.19
C GLY A 29 -60.04 -7.73 50.24
N ILE A 30 -58.76 -7.99 50.24
CA ILE A 30 -58.03 -8.76 51.27
C ILE A 30 -57.08 -7.76 51.94
N VAL A 31 -57.21 -7.57 53.25
CA VAL A 31 -56.38 -6.66 54.02
C VAL A 31 -55.00 -7.28 54.19
N ARG A 32 -53.96 -6.50 53.91
CA ARG A 32 -52.53 -6.88 54.03
C ARG A 32 -51.81 -5.88 54.93
N ALA A 33 -51.13 -6.38 55.95
CA ALA A 33 -50.15 -5.58 56.70
C ALA A 33 -48.93 -5.31 55.83
N ILE A 34 -48.36 -4.08 55.89
CA ILE A 34 -47.20 -3.68 55.09
C ILE A 34 -45.92 -3.92 55.91
N LYS A 35 -45.05 -4.78 55.42
CA LYS A 35 -43.80 -5.21 56.13
C LYS A 35 -42.94 -4.03 56.63
N ASN A 36 -42.86 -2.95 55.85
CA ASN A 36 -41.97 -1.80 56.12
C ASN A 36 -42.73 -0.59 56.71
N ALA A 37 -44.03 -0.73 57.07
CA ALA A 37 -44.86 0.31 57.68
C ALA A 37 -45.85 -0.39 58.61
N PRO A 38 -45.44 -0.68 59.86
CA PRO A 38 -46.25 -1.52 60.81
C PRO A 38 -47.61 -0.93 61.14
N GLU A 39 -47.79 0.32 61.02
CA GLU A 39 -49.07 1.04 61.28
C GLU A 39 -49.98 1.16 60.05
N ALA A 40 -49.44 0.78 58.85
CA ALA A 40 -50.16 0.96 57.60
C ALA A 40 -50.69 -0.39 57.05
N VAL A 41 -51.82 -0.30 56.40
CA VAL A 41 -52.46 -1.44 55.74
C VAL A 41 -52.63 -1.17 54.24
N SER A 42 -52.56 -2.22 53.45
CA SER A 42 -53.01 -2.22 52.05
C SER A 42 -54.14 -3.22 51.88
N VAL A 43 -55.00 -2.95 50.93
CA VAL A 43 -56.10 -3.87 50.62
C VAL A 43 -55.95 -4.28 49.17
N ASP A 44 -55.67 -5.57 48.92
CA ASP A 44 -55.61 -6.17 47.59
C ASP A 44 -57.01 -6.49 47.12
N PHE A 45 -57.46 -5.85 46.05
CA PHE A 45 -58.77 -6.13 45.48
C PHE A 45 -58.70 -7.16 44.38
N GLU A 46 -59.57 -8.17 44.51
CA GLU A 46 -59.68 -9.25 43.55
C GLU A 46 -61.14 -9.32 43.08
N TRP A 47 -61.32 -9.71 41.82
CA TRP A 47 -62.63 -9.92 41.20
C TRP A 47 -62.80 -11.38 40.83
N ARG A 48 -63.90 -11.95 41.24
CA ARG A 48 -64.27 -13.36 40.90
C ARG A 48 -65.24 -13.32 39.74
N TYR A 49 -64.92 -14.12 38.68
CA TYR A 49 -65.74 -14.20 37.49
C TYR A 49 -65.77 -15.65 36.99
N SER A 50 -66.70 -15.98 36.08
CA SER A 50 -66.82 -17.26 35.44
C SER A 50 -66.49 -17.13 33.96
N PHE A 51 -65.64 -17.98 33.44
CA PHE A 51 -65.30 -18.05 32.04
C PHE A 51 -65.13 -19.53 31.60
N GLY A 52 -65.86 -19.96 30.53
CA GLY A 52 -65.83 -21.34 30.06
C GLY A 52 -66.25 -22.40 31.12
N GLY A 53 -67.22 -22.07 31.97
CA GLY A 53 -67.69 -22.92 33.02
C GLY A 53 -66.79 -23.02 34.27
N LYS A 54 -65.66 -22.30 34.29
CA LYS A 54 -64.72 -22.29 35.43
C LYS A 54 -64.76 -20.96 36.13
N VAL A 55 -64.77 -21.00 37.48
CA VAL A 55 -64.67 -19.79 38.30
C VAL A 55 -63.20 -19.39 38.41
N ARG A 56 -62.89 -18.14 38.08
CA ARG A 56 -61.55 -17.57 38.11
C ARG A 56 -61.50 -16.32 39.01
N GLN A 57 -60.31 -15.96 39.44
CA GLN A 57 -60.04 -14.83 40.30
C GLN A 57 -58.96 -13.97 39.67
N LEU A 58 -59.20 -12.66 39.56
CA LEU A 58 -58.25 -11.69 38.98
C LEU A 58 -57.99 -10.58 39.93
N ARG A 59 -56.74 -10.29 40.21
CA ARG A 59 -56.33 -9.11 40.99
C ARG A 59 -56.52 -7.84 40.16
N ILE A 60 -57.37 -6.93 40.68
CA ILE A 60 -57.69 -5.63 40.05
C ILE A 60 -56.64 -4.59 40.40
N GLY A 61 -56.25 -4.48 41.66
CA GLY A 61 -55.30 -3.50 42.16
C GLY A 61 -55.25 -3.51 43.68
N SER A 62 -54.61 -2.50 44.27
CA SER A 62 -54.54 -2.36 45.73
C SER A 62 -54.78 -0.91 46.17
N TRP A 63 -55.49 -0.75 47.27
CA TRP A 63 -55.65 0.48 48.03
C TRP A 63 -54.50 0.60 49.06
N PRO A 64 -53.87 1.76 49.31
CA PRO A 64 -54.24 3.12 48.85
C PRO A 64 -53.63 3.49 47.49
N ARG A 65 -52.85 2.60 46.83
CA ARG A 65 -52.20 2.87 45.54
C ARG A 65 -53.22 3.27 44.45
N MET A 66 -54.40 2.72 44.50
CA MET A 66 -55.55 3.10 43.67
C MET A 66 -56.71 3.50 44.56
N THR A 67 -57.45 4.53 44.16
CA THR A 67 -58.72 4.91 44.86
C THR A 67 -59.74 3.80 44.61
N LEU A 68 -60.73 3.69 45.55
CA LEU A 68 -61.81 2.75 45.44
C LEU A 68 -62.64 2.94 44.14
N LYS A 69 -62.77 4.24 43.71
CA LYS A 69 -63.41 4.55 42.44
C LYS A 69 -62.62 4.01 41.26
N ALA A 70 -61.29 4.16 41.23
CA ALA A 70 -60.46 3.65 40.19
C ALA A 70 -60.46 2.11 40.12
N LEU A 71 -60.49 1.41 41.27
CA LEU A 71 -60.60 -0.02 41.36
C LEU A 71 -61.91 -0.56 40.75
N ARG A 72 -63.03 0.15 41.03
CA ARG A 72 -64.32 -0.18 40.44
C ARG A 72 -64.37 0.05 38.94
N THR A 73 -63.83 1.19 38.49
CA THR A 73 -63.72 1.49 37.06
C THR A 73 -62.92 0.40 36.34
N GLU A 74 -61.80 -0.03 36.92
CA GLU A 74 -60.96 -1.08 36.32
C GLU A 74 -61.70 -2.44 36.30
N ARG A 75 -62.42 -2.79 37.37
CA ARG A 75 -63.31 -3.96 37.37
C ARG A 75 -64.33 -3.89 36.23
N ASP A 76 -64.99 -2.76 36.05
CA ASP A 76 -66.02 -2.59 35.03
C ASP A 76 -65.43 -2.66 33.60
N ARG A 77 -64.23 -2.13 33.42
CA ARG A 77 -63.44 -2.28 32.16
C ARG A 77 -63.17 -3.76 31.86
N ILE A 78 -62.64 -4.49 32.83
CA ILE A 78 -62.34 -5.91 32.69
C ILE A 78 -63.62 -6.75 32.48
N ARG A 79 -64.71 -6.32 33.11
CA ARG A 79 -66.03 -6.97 32.90
C ARG A 79 -66.56 -6.74 31.48
N ALA A 80 -66.27 -5.60 30.87
CA ALA A 80 -66.62 -5.38 29.48
C ALA A 80 -65.84 -6.31 28.52
N GLU A 81 -64.54 -6.51 28.77
CA GLU A 81 -63.70 -7.46 28.03
C GLU A 81 -64.24 -8.88 28.14
N LEU A 82 -64.66 -9.30 29.34
CA LEU A 82 -65.29 -10.62 29.54
C LEU A 82 -66.58 -10.81 28.74
N LYS A 83 -67.42 -9.74 28.67
CA LYS A 83 -68.66 -9.74 27.88
C LYS A 83 -68.42 -9.83 26.37
N SER A 84 -67.24 -9.39 25.87
CA SER A 84 -66.80 -9.56 24.47
C SER A 84 -66.18 -10.94 24.19
N GLY A 85 -66.24 -11.84 25.17
CA GLY A 85 -65.72 -13.21 25.00
C GLY A 85 -64.24 -13.38 25.24
N ILE A 86 -63.56 -12.36 25.75
CA ILE A 86 -62.10 -12.40 26.02
C ILE A 86 -61.89 -12.73 27.50
N ASP A 87 -61.05 -13.75 27.78
CA ASP A 87 -60.65 -14.06 29.15
C ASP A 87 -59.65 -13.04 29.69
N PRO A 88 -59.96 -12.25 30.69
CA PRO A 88 -59.09 -11.19 31.20
C PRO A 88 -57.76 -11.72 31.79
N LEU A 89 -57.72 -12.92 32.26
CA LEU A 89 -56.51 -13.58 32.75
C LEU A 89 -55.57 -13.94 31.60
N ALA A 90 -56.09 -14.50 30.53
CA ALA A 90 -55.33 -14.84 29.33
C ALA A 90 -54.83 -13.59 28.62
N SER A 91 -55.66 -12.52 28.54
CA SER A 91 -55.23 -11.23 27.98
C SER A 91 -54.06 -10.62 28.76
N LYS A 92 -54.14 -10.60 30.09
CA LYS A 92 -53.06 -10.10 30.95
C LYS A 92 -51.78 -10.90 30.85
N GLU A 93 -51.85 -12.21 30.64
CA GLU A 93 -50.70 -13.09 30.43
C GLU A 93 -50.09 -12.89 29.05
N ALA A 94 -50.90 -12.72 28.02
CA ALA A 94 -50.48 -12.40 26.68
C ALA A 94 -49.70 -11.07 26.62
N ASP A 95 -50.24 -10.04 27.28
CA ASP A 95 -49.57 -8.73 27.39
C ASP A 95 -48.22 -8.80 28.13
N ARG A 96 -48.16 -9.63 29.18
CA ARG A 96 -46.92 -9.87 29.91
C ARG A 96 -45.87 -10.56 29.04
N LEU A 97 -46.26 -11.59 28.32
CA LEU A 97 -45.37 -12.33 27.40
C LEU A 97 -44.90 -11.45 26.26
N LYS A 98 -45.78 -10.62 25.68
CA LYS A 98 -45.44 -9.66 24.65
C LYS A 98 -44.40 -8.67 25.14
N ARG A 99 -44.61 -8.06 26.32
CA ARG A 99 -43.62 -7.12 26.91
C ARG A 99 -42.25 -7.80 27.17
N GLN A 100 -42.27 -9.05 27.59
CA GLN A 100 -41.02 -9.83 27.77
C GLN A 100 -40.33 -10.10 26.44
N ALA A 101 -41.09 -10.47 25.39
CA ALA A 101 -40.54 -10.67 24.05
C ALA A 101 -39.92 -9.38 23.49
N ASP A 102 -40.66 -8.26 23.58
CA ASP A 102 -40.19 -6.93 23.15
C ASP A 102 -38.88 -6.51 23.88
N GLN A 103 -38.77 -6.81 25.19
CA GLN A 103 -37.56 -6.53 25.97
C GLN A 103 -36.35 -7.42 25.55
N ILE A 104 -36.62 -8.66 25.26
CA ILE A 104 -35.55 -9.60 24.76
C ILE A 104 -35.08 -9.14 23.42
N GLU A 105 -35.97 -8.82 22.50
CA GLU A 105 -35.65 -8.33 21.16
C GLU A 105 -34.83 -7.03 21.21
N ALA A 106 -35.26 -6.06 22.05
CA ALA A 106 -34.52 -4.81 22.24
C ALA A 106 -33.09 -5.03 22.78
N LYS A 107 -32.92 -5.94 23.74
CA LYS A 107 -31.60 -6.28 24.29
C LYS A 107 -30.73 -6.97 23.23
N GLN A 108 -31.31 -7.85 22.42
CA GLN A 108 -30.60 -8.55 21.36
C GLN A 108 -30.14 -7.58 20.26
N ALA A 109 -31.01 -6.66 19.85
CA ALA A 109 -30.69 -5.59 18.90
C ALA A 109 -29.56 -4.68 19.42
N GLN A 110 -29.59 -4.33 20.71
CA GLN A 110 -28.52 -3.54 21.33
C GLN A 110 -27.19 -4.30 21.38
N ALA A 111 -27.19 -5.58 21.75
CA ALA A 111 -26.00 -6.44 21.78
C ALA A 111 -25.40 -6.59 20.37
N ASN A 112 -26.22 -6.85 19.37
CA ASN A 112 -25.80 -6.96 17.98
C ASN A 112 -25.16 -5.64 17.47
N ARG A 113 -25.75 -4.48 17.84
CA ARG A 113 -25.21 -3.17 17.50
C ARG A 113 -23.83 -2.92 18.14
N LEU A 114 -23.67 -3.26 19.42
CA LEU A 114 -22.39 -3.13 20.12
C LEU A 114 -21.33 -4.06 19.53
N GLN A 115 -21.71 -5.28 19.19
CA GLN A 115 -20.80 -6.24 18.54
C GLN A 115 -20.37 -5.77 17.14
N ALA A 116 -21.29 -5.19 16.36
CA ALA A 116 -20.98 -4.60 15.06
C ALA A 116 -20.01 -3.42 15.17
N LEU A 117 -20.21 -2.54 16.17
CA LEU A 117 -19.31 -1.41 16.43
C LEU A 117 -17.92 -1.89 16.85
N ALA A 118 -17.81 -2.87 17.75
CA ALA A 118 -16.53 -3.45 18.15
C ALA A 118 -15.80 -4.13 16.98
N ALA A 119 -16.56 -4.80 16.10
CA ALA A 119 -16.01 -5.39 14.88
C ALA A 119 -15.48 -4.32 13.90
N LEU A 120 -16.12 -3.15 13.82
CA LEU A 120 -15.63 -2.03 13.01
C LEU A 120 -14.33 -1.43 13.56
N GLU A 121 -14.20 -1.30 14.88
CA GLU A 121 -12.99 -0.77 15.54
C GLU A 121 -11.78 -1.70 15.39
N THR A 122 -11.98 -3.00 15.25
CA THR A 122 -10.90 -4.00 15.08
C THR A 122 -10.45 -4.17 13.64
N ARG A 123 -11.14 -3.53 12.66
CA ARG A 123 -10.79 -3.66 11.24
C ARG A 123 -9.48 -2.95 10.94
N ILE A 124 -8.55 -3.68 10.29
CA ILE A 124 -7.24 -3.14 9.93
C ILE A 124 -7.39 -1.95 8.97
N THR A 125 -6.72 -0.85 9.27
CA THR A 125 -6.64 0.30 8.37
C THR A 125 -5.66 0.04 7.23
N VAL A 126 -5.74 0.83 6.15
CA VAL A 126 -4.76 0.75 5.04
C VAL A 126 -3.34 1.01 5.53
N ARG A 127 -3.14 1.92 6.50
CA ARG A 127 -1.83 2.17 7.12
C ARG A 127 -1.34 0.95 7.89
N GLY A 128 -2.17 0.38 8.75
CA GLY A 128 -1.82 -0.84 9.50
C GLY A 128 -1.55 -2.03 8.58
N LEU A 129 -2.32 -2.17 7.50
CA LEU A 129 -2.08 -3.18 6.47
C LEU A 129 -0.73 -2.97 5.77
N PHE A 130 -0.36 -1.73 5.46
CA PHE A 130 0.94 -1.41 4.87
C PHE A 130 2.09 -1.77 5.82
N GLU A 131 1.97 -1.49 7.11
CA GLU A 131 2.98 -1.84 8.12
C GLU A 131 3.20 -3.36 8.20
N LEU A 132 2.12 -4.15 8.17
CA LEU A 132 2.21 -5.62 8.10
C LEU A 132 2.92 -6.08 6.80
N TRP A 133 2.56 -5.50 5.66
CA TRP A 133 3.17 -5.79 4.37
C TRP A 133 4.65 -5.39 4.34
N GLN A 134 5.00 -4.24 4.95
CA GLN A 134 6.38 -3.78 5.08
C GLN A 134 7.22 -4.76 5.91
N GLY A 135 6.70 -5.23 7.02
CA GLY A 135 7.37 -6.19 7.90
C GLY A 135 7.60 -7.57 7.29
N THR A 136 6.86 -7.92 6.24
CA THR A 136 6.89 -9.25 5.59
C THR A 136 7.50 -9.20 4.20
N ASP A 137 6.73 -8.76 3.21
CA ASP A 137 7.11 -8.87 1.79
C ASP A 137 8.01 -7.74 1.30
N LEU A 138 7.75 -6.50 1.72
CA LEU A 138 8.60 -5.37 1.35
C LEU A 138 10.00 -5.46 1.96
N LYS A 139 10.13 -6.08 3.12
CA LYS A 139 11.42 -6.35 3.76
C LYS A 139 12.40 -7.12 2.84
N LYS A 140 11.87 -7.92 1.90
CA LYS A 140 12.66 -8.67 0.92
C LYS A 140 13.20 -7.80 -0.22
N ARG A 141 12.67 -6.56 -0.39
CA ARG A 141 13.19 -5.63 -1.39
C ARG A 141 14.53 -5.06 -0.93
N GLN A 142 15.41 -4.73 -1.86
CA GLN A 142 16.73 -4.17 -1.58
C GLN A 142 16.69 -2.89 -0.73
N ASP A 143 15.64 -2.09 -0.86
CA ASP A 143 15.42 -0.85 -0.10
C ASP A 143 14.57 -1.05 1.17
N GLY A 144 14.21 -2.30 1.51
CA GLY A 144 13.30 -2.62 2.62
C GLY A 144 11.92 -1.96 2.50
N GLY A 145 11.51 -1.56 1.29
CA GLY A 145 10.24 -0.89 1.04
C GLY A 145 10.23 0.62 1.33
N SER A 146 11.39 1.23 1.57
CA SER A 146 11.48 2.66 1.93
C SER A 146 10.96 3.61 0.83
N GLU A 147 11.11 3.25 -0.44
CA GLU A 147 10.55 4.04 -1.56
C GLU A 147 9.02 3.90 -1.64
N ALA A 148 8.49 2.70 -1.39
CA ALA A 148 7.04 2.48 -1.33
C ALA A 148 6.45 3.28 -0.16
N LEU A 149 7.06 3.25 1.02
CA LEU A 149 6.60 4.03 2.17
C LEU A 149 6.51 5.52 1.85
N ARG A 150 7.59 6.13 1.31
CA ARG A 150 7.57 7.56 0.94
C ARG A 150 6.49 7.91 -0.08
N ALA A 151 6.23 7.01 -1.03
CA ALA A 151 5.19 7.22 -2.03
C ALA A 151 3.79 7.12 -1.39
N PHE A 152 3.59 6.17 -0.48
CA PHE A 152 2.33 6.00 0.24
C PHE A 152 2.06 7.15 1.20
N GLU A 153 3.06 7.62 1.94
CA GLU A 153 2.93 8.80 2.82
C GLU A 153 2.51 10.06 2.07
N ARG A 154 3.03 10.24 0.86
CA ARG A 154 2.74 11.42 0.05
C ARG A 154 1.41 11.34 -0.68
N ASP A 155 1.09 10.17 -1.27
CA ASP A 155 0.04 10.08 -2.29
C ASP A 155 -1.14 9.19 -1.88
N VAL A 156 -0.96 8.21 -0.98
CA VAL A 156 -1.98 7.21 -0.63
C VAL A 156 -2.58 7.45 0.75
N PHE A 157 -1.76 7.57 1.78
CA PHE A 157 -2.23 7.72 3.16
C PHE A 157 -3.06 8.97 3.42
N PRO A 158 -2.81 10.13 2.78
CA PRO A 158 -3.71 11.27 2.95
C PRO A 158 -5.15 11.00 2.50
N ALA A 159 -5.34 10.13 1.51
CA ALA A 159 -6.66 9.82 0.96
C ALA A 159 -7.35 8.65 1.68
N ILE A 160 -6.62 7.56 1.95
CA ILE A 160 -7.23 6.30 2.44
C ILE A 160 -6.49 5.68 3.64
N GLY A 161 -5.43 6.29 4.16
CA GLY A 161 -4.58 5.68 5.18
C GLY A 161 -5.31 5.27 6.46
N ASN A 162 -6.29 6.06 6.90
CA ASN A 162 -7.10 5.82 8.09
C ASN A 162 -8.39 5.03 7.82
N MET A 163 -8.70 4.73 6.55
CA MET A 163 -9.85 3.90 6.21
C MET A 163 -9.56 2.43 6.54
N ALA A 164 -10.59 1.69 6.93
CA ALA A 164 -10.49 0.24 7.00
C ALA A 164 -10.21 -0.31 5.59
N ALA A 165 -9.24 -1.22 5.48
CA ALA A 165 -8.83 -1.77 4.18
C ALA A 165 -9.99 -2.41 3.40
N ALA A 166 -10.94 -3.03 4.12
CA ALA A 166 -12.12 -3.65 3.54
C ALA A 166 -13.16 -2.65 2.97
N ASP A 167 -13.08 -1.38 3.37
CA ASP A 167 -14.00 -0.33 2.88
C ASP A 167 -13.43 0.43 1.67
N VAL A 168 -12.19 0.13 1.29
CA VAL A 168 -11.56 0.76 0.12
C VAL A 168 -12.21 0.24 -1.15
N THR A 169 -12.71 1.16 -1.96
CA THR A 169 -13.36 0.87 -3.23
C THR A 169 -12.47 1.22 -4.42
N LYS A 170 -12.84 0.72 -5.61
CA LYS A 170 -12.22 1.13 -6.87
C LYS A 170 -12.22 2.66 -7.05
N ALA A 171 -13.27 3.36 -6.62
CA ALA A 171 -13.38 4.81 -6.75
C ALA A 171 -12.30 5.54 -5.94
N HIS A 172 -12.00 5.08 -4.74
CA HIS A 172 -10.92 5.62 -3.91
C HIS A 172 -9.55 5.46 -4.59
N ILE A 173 -9.26 4.28 -5.16
CA ILE A 173 -8.02 4.03 -5.89
C ILE A 173 -7.93 4.91 -7.14
N GLN A 174 -9.03 5.04 -7.89
CA GLN A 174 -9.08 5.87 -9.08
C GLN A 174 -8.82 7.35 -8.75
N HIS A 175 -9.40 7.86 -7.67
CA HIS A 175 -9.16 9.23 -7.22
C HIS A 175 -7.67 9.51 -6.94
N ILE A 176 -6.97 8.58 -6.29
CA ILE A 176 -5.52 8.69 -6.06
C ILE A 176 -4.75 8.74 -7.38
N ILE A 177 -5.10 7.85 -8.32
CA ILE A 177 -4.48 7.78 -9.64
C ILE A 177 -4.68 9.10 -10.39
N ASP A 178 -5.91 9.61 -10.45
CA ASP A 178 -6.26 10.82 -11.18
C ASP A 178 -5.53 12.04 -10.59
N ALA A 179 -5.52 12.20 -9.26
CA ALA A 179 -4.78 13.26 -8.59
C ALA A 179 -3.27 13.23 -8.87
N MET A 180 -2.67 12.04 -9.02
CA MET A 180 -1.27 11.91 -9.39
C MET A 180 -1.03 12.21 -10.87
N LEU A 181 -1.95 11.82 -11.75
CA LEU A 181 -1.89 12.10 -13.20
C LEU A 181 -2.01 13.60 -13.47
N ASP A 182 -2.88 14.30 -12.77
CA ASP A 182 -3.07 15.76 -12.86
C ASP A 182 -1.79 16.52 -12.49
N ARG A 183 -0.99 15.99 -11.57
CA ARG A 183 0.35 16.51 -11.25
C ARG A 183 1.42 16.18 -12.29
N GLY A 184 1.09 15.41 -13.33
CA GLY A 184 2.01 15.03 -14.41
C GLY A 184 3.03 13.94 -14.05
N VAL A 185 2.88 13.23 -12.92
CA VAL A 185 3.86 12.24 -12.41
C VAL A 185 3.53 10.81 -12.87
N ARG A 186 3.26 10.61 -14.15
CA ARG A 186 2.77 9.36 -14.74
C ARG A 186 3.53 8.11 -14.32
N ARG A 187 4.87 8.12 -14.37
CA ARG A 187 5.70 6.96 -14.02
C ARG A 187 5.57 6.60 -12.52
N MET A 188 5.47 7.62 -11.65
CA MET A 188 5.26 7.39 -10.23
C MET A 188 3.87 6.84 -9.97
N THR A 189 2.84 7.33 -10.69
CA THR A 189 1.47 6.81 -10.62
C THR A 189 1.42 5.33 -10.96
N GLU A 190 2.08 4.91 -12.03
CA GLU A 190 2.15 3.49 -12.42
C GLU A 190 2.83 2.64 -11.35
N ARG A 191 3.87 3.16 -10.71
CA ARG A 191 4.58 2.48 -9.62
C ARG A 191 3.71 2.35 -8.37
N VAL A 192 3.10 3.47 -7.93
CA VAL A 192 2.19 3.48 -6.77
C VAL A 192 1.01 2.53 -7.01
N PHE A 193 0.45 2.54 -8.21
CA PHE A 193 -0.61 1.58 -8.54
C PHE A 193 -0.13 0.11 -8.49
N SER A 194 1.09 -0.16 -8.93
CA SER A 194 1.67 -1.50 -8.81
C SER A 194 1.88 -1.92 -7.36
N ASP A 195 2.29 -0.99 -6.49
CA ASP A 195 2.44 -1.23 -5.06
C ASP A 195 1.07 -1.38 -4.37
N LEU A 196 0.05 -0.59 -4.75
CA LEU A 196 -1.34 -0.77 -4.29
C LEU A 196 -1.89 -2.15 -4.64
N ARG A 197 -1.67 -2.61 -5.87
CA ARG A 197 -2.06 -3.98 -6.27
C ARG A 197 -1.41 -5.06 -5.42
N GLN A 198 -0.13 -4.90 -5.10
CA GLN A 198 0.57 -5.86 -4.24
C GLN A 198 0.06 -5.80 -2.80
N LEU A 199 -0.23 -4.60 -2.27
CA LEU A 199 -0.79 -4.42 -0.94
C LEU A 199 -2.18 -5.06 -0.80
N PHE A 200 -3.08 -4.79 -1.76
CA PHE A 200 -4.43 -5.36 -1.71
C PHE A 200 -4.45 -6.86 -2.06
N GLY A 201 -3.54 -7.33 -2.91
CA GLY A 201 -3.30 -8.77 -3.09
C GLY A 201 -2.84 -9.44 -1.80
N PHE A 202 -1.89 -8.85 -1.08
CA PHE A 202 -1.45 -9.31 0.23
C PHE A 202 -2.59 -9.33 1.26
N ALA A 203 -3.49 -8.34 1.22
CA ALA A 203 -4.65 -8.28 2.08
C ALA A 203 -5.67 -9.39 1.78
N LEU A 204 -5.90 -9.67 0.49
CA LEU A 204 -6.78 -10.73 0.02
C LEU A 204 -6.26 -12.12 0.41
N ASP A 205 -4.95 -12.37 0.22
CA ASP A 205 -4.27 -13.63 0.57
C ASP A 205 -4.32 -13.95 2.07
N ARG A 206 -4.65 -12.96 2.92
CA ARG A 206 -4.71 -13.08 4.40
C ARG A 206 -6.11 -12.80 4.96
N ASP A 207 -7.13 -12.83 4.12
CA ASP A 207 -8.54 -12.64 4.51
C ASP A 207 -8.82 -11.31 5.25
N HIS A 208 -7.96 -10.28 5.05
CA HIS A 208 -8.22 -8.93 5.56
C HIS A 208 -9.27 -8.18 4.75
N ILE A 209 -9.49 -8.61 3.51
CA ILE A 209 -10.50 -8.09 2.58
C ILE A 209 -11.12 -9.24 1.79
N GLU A 210 -12.38 -9.09 1.37
CA GLU A 210 -13.09 -10.08 0.55
C GLU A 210 -12.88 -9.88 -0.96
N ALA A 211 -12.54 -8.65 -1.39
CA ALA A 211 -12.35 -8.33 -2.80
C ALA A 211 -11.23 -7.30 -2.99
N ASP A 212 -10.43 -7.47 -4.05
CA ASP A 212 -9.36 -6.53 -4.42
C ASP A 212 -9.95 -5.31 -5.14
N PRO A 213 -9.86 -4.09 -4.54
CA PRO A 213 -10.37 -2.87 -5.15
C PRO A 213 -9.60 -2.45 -6.41
N THR A 214 -8.41 -3.01 -6.65
CA THR A 214 -7.56 -2.70 -7.81
C THR A 214 -7.80 -3.61 -9.01
N ALA A 215 -8.49 -4.75 -8.84
CA ALA A 215 -8.61 -5.82 -9.84
C ALA A 215 -9.16 -5.35 -11.19
N ARG A 216 -10.11 -4.40 -11.18
CA ARG A 216 -10.78 -3.89 -12.41
C ARG A 216 -10.11 -2.64 -12.98
N ILE A 217 -8.92 -2.24 -12.50
CA ILE A 217 -8.18 -1.09 -13.02
C ILE A 217 -7.08 -1.59 -13.96
N ARG A 218 -7.10 -1.13 -15.20
CA ARG A 218 -6.14 -1.56 -16.23
C ARG A 218 -4.89 -0.71 -16.19
N LYS A 219 -3.75 -1.32 -15.84
CA LYS A 219 -2.44 -0.65 -15.70
C LYS A 219 -2.02 0.16 -16.93
N HIS A 220 -2.26 -0.36 -18.14
CA HIS A 220 -1.88 0.31 -19.40
C HIS A 220 -2.63 1.64 -19.64
N LYS A 221 -3.73 1.91 -18.93
CA LYS A 221 -4.47 3.17 -19.00
C LYS A 221 -3.96 4.24 -18.03
N ILE A 222 -3.10 3.87 -17.05
CA ILE A 222 -2.66 4.75 -15.98
C ILE A 222 -1.44 5.58 -16.37
N GLY A 223 -0.59 5.08 -17.27
CA GLY A 223 0.61 5.78 -17.71
C GLY A 223 1.16 5.13 -18.95
N GLY A 224 1.51 5.88 -19.94
CA GLY A 224 2.34 5.42 -21.04
C GLY A 224 3.79 5.46 -20.60
N ASN A 225 4.44 4.32 -20.46
CA ASN A 225 5.90 4.32 -20.44
C ASN A 225 6.33 4.66 -21.87
N VAL A 226 6.72 5.91 -22.12
CA VAL A 226 7.45 6.24 -23.35
C VAL A 226 8.81 5.54 -23.17
N GLU A 227 8.95 4.38 -23.79
CA GLU A 227 10.22 3.70 -23.84
C GLU A 227 11.23 4.64 -24.50
N ARG A 228 12.26 4.97 -23.75
CA ARG A 228 13.35 5.77 -24.26
C ARG A 228 14.31 4.83 -25.00
N ASP A 229 14.48 5.03 -26.29
CA ASP A 229 15.36 4.27 -27.18
C ASP A 229 16.63 5.04 -27.57
N ARG A 230 16.93 6.15 -26.90
CA ARG A 230 18.07 7.02 -27.13
C ARG A 230 19.40 6.26 -27.03
N PHE A 231 20.23 6.32 -28.08
CA PHE A 231 21.63 5.96 -28.11
C PHE A 231 22.42 7.09 -28.82
N LEU A 232 23.73 7.13 -28.66
CA LEU A 232 24.59 8.13 -29.27
C LEU A 232 25.03 7.63 -30.65
N THR A 233 24.90 8.46 -31.65
CA THR A 233 25.46 8.21 -32.99
C THR A 233 26.98 8.27 -32.97
N GLU A 234 27.65 7.78 -34.01
CA GLU A 234 29.11 7.89 -34.12
C GLU A 234 29.60 9.36 -34.09
N ALA A 235 28.87 10.27 -34.73
CA ALA A 235 29.18 11.69 -34.67
C ALA A 235 29.10 12.23 -33.24
N GLU A 236 28.07 11.83 -32.52
CA GLU A 236 27.92 12.20 -31.11
C GLU A 236 28.97 11.55 -30.20
N LEU A 237 29.44 10.35 -30.54
CA LEU A 237 30.54 9.72 -29.79
C LEU A 237 31.88 10.45 -29.99
N ILE A 238 32.15 10.96 -31.17
CA ILE A 238 33.31 11.82 -31.42
C ILE A 238 33.19 13.07 -30.58
N ASP A 239 32.01 13.73 -30.57
CA ASP A 239 31.77 14.92 -29.75
C ASP A 239 31.84 14.57 -28.25
N PHE A 240 31.30 13.43 -27.82
CA PHE A 240 31.39 12.95 -26.45
C PHE A 240 32.85 12.84 -25.98
N PHE A 241 33.71 12.18 -26.76
CA PHE A 241 35.13 12.04 -26.41
C PHE A 241 35.88 13.38 -26.39
N ARG A 242 35.52 14.32 -27.27
CA ARG A 242 36.09 15.66 -27.32
C ARG A 242 35.64 16.52 -26.11
N LEU A 243 34.35 16.47 -25.77
CA LEU A 243 33.78 17.30 -24.73
C LEU A 243 34.03 16.75 -23.31
N LEU A 244 34.18 15.44 -23.16
CA LEU A 244 34.29 14.81 -21.85
C LEU A 244 35.46 15.33 -21.01
N PRO A 245 36.71 15.48 -21.54
CA PRO A 245 37.83 16.01 -20.78
C PRO A 245 37.66 17.45 -20.31
N VAL A 246 36.97 18.27 -21.10
CA VAL A 246 36.75 19.70 -20.82
C VAL A 246 35.40 19.99 -20.17
N SER A 247 34.63 18.95 -19.85
CA SER A 247 33.28 19.07 -19.30
C SER A 247 33.23 19.61 -17.87
N GLY A 248 34.39 19.71 -17.18
CA GLY A 248 34.45 20.03 -15.75
C GLY A 248 33.90 18.90 -14.85
N LEU A 249 33.76 17.70 -15.37
CA LEU A 249 33.60 16.48 -14.55
C LEU A 249 34.94 16.15 -13.89
N VAL A 250 34.90 15.64 -12.66
CA VAL A 250 36.09 15.05 -12.05
C VAL A 250 36.53 13.83 -12.85
N GLU A 251 37.82 13.60 -12.91
CA GLU A 251 38.44 12.52 -13.72
C GLU A 251 37.79 11.16 -13.45
N SER A 252 37.54 10.82 -12.20
CA SER A 252 36.87 9.56 -11.86
C SER A 252 35.48 9.41 -12.50
N SER A 253 34.71 10.51 -12.63
CA SER A 253 33.43 10.47 -13.33
C SER A 253 33.59 10.32 -14.84
N GLN A 254 34.63 10.93 -15.44
CA GLN A 254 34.97 10.77 -16.85
C GLN A 254 35.37 9.31 -17.15
N CYS A 255 36.25 8.74 -16.33
CA CYS A 255 36.64 7.33 -16.41
C CYS A 255 35.44 6.39 -16.26
N ALA A 256 34.55 6.66 -15.31
CA ALA A 256 33.33 5.85 -15.09
C ALA A 256 32.43 5.79 -16.32
N LEU A 257 32.21 6.94 -16.99
CA LEU A 257 31.42 7.01 -18.23
C LEU A 257 32.09 6.29 -19.38
N THR A 258 33.41 6.41 -19.52
CA THR A 258 34.19 5.73 -20.55
C THR A 258 34.23 4.20 -20.35
N ILE A 259 34.45 3.75 -19.09
CA ILE A 259 34.38 2.32 -18.74
C ILE A 259 32.96 1.78 -19.02
N GLN A 260 31.90 2.52 -18.65
CA GLN A 260 30.53 2.10 -18.92
C GLN A 260 30.28 1.89 -20.41
N LEU A 261 30.72 2.81 -21.27
CA LEU A 261 30.57 2.73 -22.72
C LEU A 261 31.36 1.54 -23.26
N ALA A 262 32.62 1.40 -22.86
CA ALA A 262 33.53 0.39 -23.37
C ALA A 262 33.21 -1.05 -22.90
N THR A 263 32.52 -1.21 -21.77
CA THR A 263 32.15 -2.51 -21.19
C THR A 263 30.66 -2.82 -21.28
N ILE A 264 29.87 -1.85 -21.70
CA ILE A 264 28.38 -1.93 -21.73
C ILE A 264 27.74 -2.34 -20.40
N THR A 265 28.41 -2.07 -19.27
CA THR A 265 27.88 -2.36 -17.91
C THR A 265 26.90 -1.29 -17.44
N ARG A 266 26.19 -1.56 -16.34
CA ARG A 266 25.36 -0.53 -15.70
C ARG A 266 26.24 0.43 -14.91
N ILE A 267 25.91 1.72 -14.90
CA ILE A 267 26.71 2.72 -14.16
C ILE A 267 26.85 2.37 -12.68
N GLY A 268 25.86 1.73 -12.07
CA GLY A 268 25.95 1.26 -10.68
C GLY A 268 26.95 0.12 -10.50
N GLU A 269 27.11 -0.73 -11.49
CA GLU A 269 28.12 -1.81 -11.50
C GLU A 269 29.53 -1.21 -11.65
N VAL A 270 29.69 -0.21 -12.52
CA VAL A 270 30.98 0.52 -12.67
C VAL A 270 31.38 1.18 -11.36
N LEU A 271 30.49 1.99 -10.78
CA LEU A 271 30.80 2.75 -9.56
C LEU A 271 30.97 1.85 -8.33
N GLY A 272 30.37 0.67 -8.31
CA GLY A 272 30.55 -0.36 -7.29
C GLY A 272 31.75 -1.30 -7.54
N ALA A 273 32.63 -1.00 -8.49
CA ALA A 273 33.79 -1.81 -8.76
C ALA A 273 34.80 -1.79 -7.60
N ARG A 274 35.36 -2.96 -7.28
CA ARG A 274 36.45 -3.13 -6.31
C ARG A 274 37.74 -3.55 -7.01
N TRP A 275 38.88 -3.09 -6.49
CA TRP A 275 40.18 -3.42 -7.05
C TRP A 275 40.48 -4.90 -7.02
N GLU A 276 40.05 -5.63 -6.01
CA GLU A 276 40.21 -7.09 -5.89
C GLU A 276 39.54 -7.89 -7.01
N HIS A 277 38.58 -7.27 -7.70
CA HIS A 277 37.83 -7.88 -8.79
C HIS A 277 38.38 -7.53 -10.19
N VAL A 278 39.46 -6.76 -10.29
CA VAL A 278 40.09 -6.35 -11.55
C VAL A 278 41.43 -7.07 -11.72
N ASP A 279 41.48 -7.99 -12.66
CA ASP A 279 42.70 -8.72 -13.03
C ASP A 279 43.34 -8.03 -14.25
N PHE A 280 44.40 -7.25 -14.00
CA PHE A 280 45.12 -6.50 -15.05
C PHE A 280 45.92 -7.42 -16.00
N GLU A 281 46.45 -8.53 -15.51
CA GLU A 281 47.24 -9.48 -16.32
C GLU A 281 46.36 -10.19 -17.34
N ARG A 282 45.20 -10.71 -16.87
CA ARG A 282 44.23 -11.40 -17.73
C ARG A 282 43.29 -10.43 -18.44
N ARG A 283 43.31 -9.16 -18.10
CA ARG A 283 42.39 -8.11 -18.59
C ARG A 283 40.93 -8.49 -18.35
N LEU A 284 40.61 -8.91 -17.12
CA LEU A 284 39.29 -9.32 -16.74
C LEU A 284 38.79 -8.47 -15.56
N TRP A 285 37.52 -8.10 -15.62
CA TRP A 285 36.80 -7.50 -14.50
C TRP A 285 35.63 -8.39 -14.14
N THR A 286 35.57 -8.84 -12.90
CA THR A 286 34.53 -9.73 -12.40
C THR A 286 33.55 -9.00 -11.52
N LEU A 287 32.28 -9.13 -11.80
CA LEU A 287 31.19 -8.73 -10.95
C LEU A 287 30.71 -9.98 -10.18
N PRO A 288 31.03 -10.15 -8.89
CA PRO A 288 30.68 -11.37 -8.15
C PRO A 288 29.20 -11.54 -7.99
N GLU A 289 28.48 -10.43 -7.81
CA GLU A 289 27.03 -10.39 -7.71
C GLU A 289 26.47 -9.24 -8.56
N THR A 290 25.47 -9.54 -9.38
CA THR A 290 24.78 -8.54 -10.21
C THR A 290 23.30 -8.49 -9.82
N LYS A 291 22.56 -7.52 -10.38
CA LYS A 291 21.10 -7.40 -10.16
C LYS A 291 20.33 -8.72 -10.39
N ASN A 292 20.91 -9.65 -11.17
CA ASN A 292 20.32 -10.94 -11.50
C ASN A 292 20.79 -12.06 -10.57
N GLY A 293 21.55 -11.75 -9.50
CA GLY A 293 22.13 -12.72 -8.57
C GLY A 293 23.20 -13.63 -9.19
N LYS A 294 23.75 -13.28 -10.35
CA LYS A 294 24.75 -14.11 -11.06
C LYS A 294 26.08 -13.37 -11.18
N ARG A 295 27.17 -14.13 -11.08
CA ARG A 295 28.52 -13.66 -11.41
C ARG A 295 28.59 -13.31 -12.91
N HIS A 296 29.25 -12.20 -13.24
CA HIS A 296 29.49 -11.77 -14.62
C HIS A 296 30.93 -11.33 -14.77
N THR A 297 31.62 -11.89 -15.77
CA THR A 297 33.03 -11.58 -16.08
C THR A 297 33.09 -10.84 -17.40
N ILE A 298 33.77 -9.71 -17.41
CA ILE A 298 33.90 -8.78 -18.52
C ILE A 298 35.36 -8.80 -18.99
N SER A 299 35.59 -9.00 -20.29
CA SER A 299 36.89 -8.84 -20.89
C SER A 299 37.16 -7.35 -21.14
N LEU A 300 38.21 -6.83 -20.51
CA LEU A 300 38.58 -5.42 -20.64
C LEU A 300 39.31 -5.20 -21.96
N ASN A 301 38.69 -4.43 -22.86
CA ASN A 301 39.39 -3.88 -24.03
C ASN A 301 40.37 -2.78 -23.61
N THR A 302 41.26 -2.37 -24.54
CA THR A 302 42.34 -1.42 -24.26
C THR A 302 41.79 -0.10 -23.70
N LEU A 303 40.68 0.41 -24.24
CA LEU A 303 40.06 1.65 -23.77
C LEU A 303 39.59 1.53 -22.31
N ALA A 304 38.91 0.46 -21.94
CA ALA A 304 38.46 0.25 -20.56
C ALA A 304 39.63 0.04 -19.60
N LEU A 305 40.63 -0.77 -20.03
CA LEU A 305 41.82 -1.06 -19.23
C LEU A 305 42.59 0.21 -18.89
N SER A 306 42.83 1.09 -19.86
CA SER A 306 43.55 2.37 -19.65
C SER A 306 42.84 3.26 -18.62
N GLN A 307 41.47 3.22 -18.52
CA GLN A 307 40.77 3.97 -17.53
C GLN A 307 40.93 3.40 -16.10
N PHE A 308 40.96 2.06 -15.97
CA PHE A 308 41.26 1.44 -14.68
C PHE A 308 42.71 1.68 -14.26
N GLU A 309 43.66 1.68 -15.19
CA GLU A 309 45.09 2.00 -14.93
C GLU A 309 45.25 3.44 -14.44
N ALA A 310 44.59 4.41 -15.09
CA ALA A 310 44.60 5.82 -14.65
C ALA A 310 44.01 5.96 -13.23
N LEU A 311 42.90 5.34 -12.96
CA LEU A 311 42.27 5.38 -11.63
C LEU A 311 43.10 4.73 -10.55
N ARG A 312 43.86 3.67 -10.88
CA ARG A 312 44.70 2.94 -9.92
C ARG A 312 45.77 3.84 -9.29
N GLN A 313 46.27 4.82 -10.01
CA GLN A 313 47.24 5.80 -9.50
C GLN A 313 46.66 6.65 -8.36
N HIS A 314 45.36 6.88 -8.37
CA HIS A 314 44.68 7.78 -7.40
C HIS A 314 43.93 7.02 -6.27
N THR A 315 43.33 5.88 -6.62
CA THR A 315 42.46 5.16 -5.70
C THR A 315 42.91 3.71 -5.42
N GLY A 316 44.05 3.28 -5.94
CA GLY A 316 44.56 1.92 -5.84
C GLY A 316 44.86 1.46 -4.41
N ALA A 317 45.08 2.37 -3.48
CA ALA A 317 45.23 2.09 -2.04
C ALA A 317 43.90 1.91 -1.30
N THR A 318 42.76 2.15 -1.94
CA THR A 318 41.43 1.97 -1.37
C THR A 318 40.81 0.63 -1.81
N GLU A 319 39.75 0.21 -1.16
CA GLU A 319 38.99 -0.98 -1.53
C GLU A 319 38.25 -0.78 -2.88
N TRP A 320 37.75 0.43 -3.11
CA TRP A 320 36.86 0.78 -4.22
C TRP A 320 37.62 1.48 -5.35
N VAL A 321 37.29 1.15 -6.59
CA VAL A 321 37.79 1.88 -7.77
C VAL A 321 37.27 3.32 -7.77
N PHE A 322 36.04 3.52 -7.28
CA PHE A 322 35.35 4.82 -7.19
C PHE A 322 34.90 5.08 -5.75
N PRO A 323 35.83 5.39 -4.82
CA PRO A 323 35.47 5.63 -3.43
C PRO A 323 34.66 6.93 -3.28
N ALA A 324 33.68 6.94 -2.39
CA ALA A 324 33.02 8.16 -1.97
C ALA A 324 34.01 9.07 -1.21
N SER A 325 33.74 10.38 -1.17
CA SER A 325 34.62 11.36 -0.52
C SER A 325 34.94 11.05 0.96
N ARG A 326 34.06 10.32 1.65
CA ARG A 326 34.26 9.88 3.04
C ARG A 326 34.89 8.49 3.15
N LEU A 327 35.23 7.86 2.06
CA LEU A 327 35.85 6.50 1.96
C LEU A 327 35.04 5.36 2.61
N ASN A 328 33.78 5.60 2.95
CA ASN A 328 32.89 4.61 3.60
C ASN A 328 32.05 3.81 2.61
N GLY A 329 32.46 3.73 1.35
CA GLY A 329 31.76 3.00 0.29
C GLY A 329 32.00 3.60 -1.08
N PRO A 330 31.33 3.10 -2.12
CA PRO A 330 31.45 3.60 -3.48
C PRO A 330 30.62 4.88 -3.71
N VAL A 331 30.96 5.63 -4.75
CA VAL A 331 30.19 6.78 -5.22
C VAL A 331 28.77 6.37 -5.59
N CYS A 332 27.77 7.12 -5.12
CA CYS A 332 26.37 6.87 -5.45
C CYS A 332 26.11 7.07 -6.96
N PRO A 333 25.48 6.12 -7.67
CA PRO A 333 25.17 6.22 -9.10
C PRO A 333 24.34 7.47 -9.45
N LYS A 334 23.50 7.95 -8.53
CA LYS A 334 22.73 9.20 -8.71
C LYS A 334 23.62 10.43 -8.84
N THR A 335 24.83 10.41 -8.25
CA THR A 335 25.79 11.53 -8.33
C THR A 335 26.25 11.74 -9.76
N VAL A 336 26.76 10.69 -10.43
CA VAL A 336 27.23 10.80 -11.82
C VAL A 336 26.05 11.12 -12.77
N THR A 337 24.90 10.47 -12.58
CA THR A 337 23.70 10.77 -13.38
C THR A 337 23.30 12.26 -13.27
N LYS A 338 23.34 12.82 -12.06
CA LYS A 338 23.04 14.23 -11.83
C LYS A 338 24.09 15.16 -12.43
N GLN A 339 25.36 14.83 -12.28
CA GLN A 339 26.47 15.59 -12.87
C GLN A 339 26.36 15.68 -14.39
N VAL A 340 26.01 14.59 -15.07
CA VAL A 340 25.76 14.54 -16.50
C VAL A 340 24.55 15.39 -16.88
N ALA A 341 23.43 15.25 -16.15
CA ALA A 341 22.22 16.01 -16.40
C ALA A 341 22.45 17.53 -16.20
N ASP A 342 23.22 17.94 -15.19
CA ASP A 342 23.55 19.35 -14.93
C ASP A 342 24.32 19.98 -16.09
N ARG A 343 25.12 19.21 -16.82
CA ARG A 343 25.93 19.67 -17.98
C ARG A 343 25.20 19.65 -19.32
N GLN A 344 23.92 19.37 -19.29
CA GLN A 344 23.02 19.35 -20.44
C GLN A 344 21.76 20.20 -20.23
N ARG A 345 21.70 21.02 -19.15
CA ARG A 345 20.51 21.79 -18.80
C ARG A 345 20.16 22.91 -19.74
N GLY A 346 21.13 23.40 -20.51
CA GLY A 346 20.98 24.65 -21.24
C GLY A 346 21.24 25.87 -20.35
N GLY A 347 21.65 26.96 -20.97
CA GLY A 347 22.01 28.17 -20.24
C GLY A 347 20.87 29.17 -20.20
N ASP A 348 20.08 29.14 -19.15
CA ASP A 348 19.51 30.38 -18.64
C ASP A 348 20.39 30.79 -17.43
N GLU A 349 21.21 31.82 -17.60
CA GLU A 349 22.10 32.32 -16.53
C GLU A 349 21.31 32.76 -15.28
N ASN A 350 20.04 33.07 -15.45
CA ASN A 350 19.14 33.47 -14.39
C ASN A 350 18.61 32.28 -13.55
N ASN A 351 18.74 31.05 -14.04
CA ASN A 351 18.28 29.83 -13.32
C ASN A 351 19.43 29.11 -12.59
N ARG A 352 20.26 29.90 -11.87
CA ARG A 352 21.40 29.36 -11.10
C ARG A 352 20.95 28.65 -9.84
N MET A 353 20.93 27.36 -9.88
CA MET A 353 20.74 26.55 -8.66
C MET A 353 21.99 26.63 -7.78
N LYS A 354 21.83 27.11 -6.54
CA LYS A 354 22.91 27.20 -5.54
C LYS A 354 23.63 25.86 -5.38
N GLY A 355 24.96 25.87 -5.45
CA GLY A 355 25.80 24.67 -5.27
C GLY A 355 25.87 23.72 -6.48
N ARG A 356 25.46 24.14 -7.69
CA ARG A 356 25.63 23.39 -8.94
C ARG A 356 26.66 24.02 -9.88
N THR A 357 27.15 23.19 -10.82
CA THR A 357 28.13 23.63 -11.83
C THR A 357 27.59 24.78 -12.69
N LYS A 358 28.51 25.68 -13.09
CA LYS A 358 28.26 26.73 -14.06
C LYS A 358 28.31 26.23 -15.51
N GLN A 359 28.89 25.03 -15.74
CA GLN A 359 29.06 24.46 -17.07
C GLN A 359 27.76 23.70 -17.46
N THR A 360 26.75 24.44 -17.90
CA THR A 360 25.40 23.87 -18.13
C THR A 360 25.21 23.24 -19.50
N ASN A 361 26.15 23.40 -20.45
CA ASN A 361 26.08 22.87 -21.82
C ASN A 361 27.30 22.02 -22.21
N SER A 362 28.26 21.81 -21.29
CA SER A 362 29.54 21.18 -21.60
C SER A 362 29.44 19.71 -22.06
N LEU A 363 28.30 19.06 -21.90
CA LEU A 363 28.03 17.72 -22.40
C LEU A 363 26.74 17.64 -23.26
N ALA A 364 26.29 18.80 -23.80
CA ALA A 364 25.17 18.81 -24.73
C ALA A 364 25.61 18.19 -26.08
N LEU A 365 24.80 17.27 -26.62
CA LEU A 365 25.02 16.60 -27.90
C LEU A 365 23.85 16.90 -28.85
N ALA A 366 24.11 16.78 -30.16
CA ALA A 366 23.17 17.15 -31.21
C ALA A 366 21.82 16.39 -31.13
N GLY A 367 21.81 15.12 -30.77
CA GLY A 367 20.60 14.31 -30.61
C GLY A 367 19.84 14.54 -29.30
N GLY A 368 20.18 15.61 -28.56
CA GLY A 368 19.50 16.02 -27.34
C GLY A 368 20.03 15.31 -26.08
N GLN A 369 19.24 15.44 -24.99
CA GLN A 369 19.67 14.94 -23.69
C GLN A 369 19.93 13.44 -23.68
N TRP A 370 21.09 13.09 -23.12
CA TRP A 370 21.49 11.69 -22.87
C TRP A 370 21.75 11.45 -21.38
N ARG A 371 21.78 10.19 -21.00
CA ARG A 371 22.03 9.71 -19.62
C ARG A 371 23.08 8.62 -19.64
N PRO A 372 23.75 8.32 -18.52
CA PRO A 372 24.71 7.20 -18.47
C PRO A 372 24.18 5.87 -19.03
N HIS A 373 22.90 5.56 -18.82
CA HIS A 373 22.30 4.32 -19.37
C HIS A 373 22.25 4.29 -20.90
N ASP A 374 22.19 5.46 -21.55
CA ASP A 374 22.20 5.55 -23.01
C ASP A 374 23.58 5.17 -23.59
N LEU A 375 24.70 5.36 -22.84
CA LEU A 375 26.01 4.85 -23.22
C LEU A 375 26.06 3.33 -23.30
N ARG A 376 25.40 2.64 -22.38
CA ARG A 376 25.28 1.17 -22.44
C ARG A 376 24.48 0.73 -23.66
N ARG A 377 23.41 1.42 -24.03
CA ARG A 377 22.66 1.16 -25.28
C ARG A 377 23.53 1.43 -26.49
N THR A 378 24.26 2.53 -26.48
CA THR A 378 25.19 2.89 -27.57
C THR A 378 26.20 1.80 -27.83
N GLY A 379 26.91 1.32 -26.79
CA GLY A 379 27.88 0.25 -26.95
C GLY A 379 27.23 -1.06 -27.45
N ALA A 380 26.03 -1.41 -27.00
CA ALA A 380 25.31 -2.59 -27.50
C ALA A 380 24.87 -2.42 -28.96
N THR A 381 24.41 -1.23 -29.36
CA THR A 381 24.05 -0.92 -30.76
C THR A 381 25.29 -1.04 -31.66
N LEU A 382 26.42 -0.43 -31.24
CA LEU A 382 27.70 -0.55 -31.99
C LEU A 382 28.16 -1.98 -32.13
N MET A 383 28.06 -2.83 -31.10
CA MET A 383 28.36 -4.26 -31.23
C MET A 383 27.48 -4.90 -32.31
N GLY A 384 26.19 -4.57 -32.39
CA GLY A 384 25.32 -5.08 -33.46
C GLY A 384 25.74 -4.59 -34.85
N GLU A 385 26.09 -3.33 -35.00
CA GLU A 385 26.62 -2.75 -36.26
C GLU A 385 27.96 -3.39 -36.69
N LEU A 386 28.76 -3.84 -35.71
CA LEU A 386 30.01 -4.58 -35.97
C LEU A 386 29.80 -6.09 -36.25
N GLY A 387 28.52 -6.52 -36.38
CA GLY A 387 28.18 -7.90 -36.75
C GLY A 387 28.12 -8.87 -35.58
N VAL A 388 28.16 -8.40 -34.33
CA VAL A 388 27.99 -9.27 -33.16
C VAL A 388 26.55 -9.73 -33.05
N SER A 389 26.31 -11.04 -32.89
CA SER A 389 24.96 -11.58 -32.77
C SER A 389 24.23 -11.09 -31.50
N SER A 390 22.90 -10.93 -31.59
CA SER A 390 22.07 -10.49 -30.49
C SER A 390 22.23 -11.35 -29.23
N ASP A 391 22.38 -12.66 -29.38
CA ASP A 391 22.54 -13.58 -28.24
C ASP A 391 23.89 -13.32 -27.50
N VAL A 392 24.95 -12.95 -28.20
CA VAL A 392 26.25 -12.57 -27.59
C VAL A 392 26.13 -11.20 -26.91
N ILE A 393 25.48 -10.24 -27.55
CA ILE A 393 25.22 -8.91 -26.97
C ILE A 393 24.40 -9.04 -25.67
N ASP A 394 23.34 -9.83 -25.65
CA ASP A 394 22.54 -10.08 -24.46
C ASP A 394 23.35 -10.71 -23.32
N LYS A 395 24.29 -11.59 -23.63
CA LYS A 395 25.25 -12.15 -22.66
C LYS A 395 26.22 -11.08 -22.15
N CYS A 396 26.78 -10.25 -23.01
CA CYS A 396 27.60 -9.10 -22.60
C CYS A 396 26.84 -8.12 -21.72
N LEU A 397 25.55 -7.90 -21.99
CA LEU A 397 24.62 -7.10 -21.17
C LEU A 397 24.22 -7.79 -19.87
N ASN A 398 24.59 -9.06 -19.65
CA ASN A 398 24.11 -9.86 -18.52
C ASN A 398 22.58 -9.83 -18.41
N HIS A 399 21.87 -9.98 -19.54
CA HIS A 399 20.42 -10.14 -19.55
C HIS A 399 20.06 -11.58 -19.22
N VAL A 400 18.95 -11.75 -18.48
CA VAL A 400 18.39 -13.07 -18.19
C VAL A 400 17.54 -13.48 -19.38
N GLU A 401 17.87 -14.61 -20.01
CA GLU A 401 17.01 -15.20 -21.04
C GLU A 401 15.64 -15.53 -20.46
N GLN A 402 14.62 -14.87 -20.96
CA GLN A 402 13.23 -15.03 -20.48
C GLN A 402 12.61 -16.34 -20.98
N ASN A 403 13.05 -16.84 -22.14
CA ASN A 403 12.59 -18.10 -22.68
C ASN A 403 13.19 -19.26 -21.89
N LYS A 404 12.38 -19.95 -21.10
CA LYS A 404 12.79 -21.07 -20.25
C LYS A 404 13.45 -22.21 -21.07
N ILE A 405 12.94 -22.48 -22.27
CA ILE A 405 13.47 -23.53 -23.19
C ILE A 405 14.86 -23.11 -23.67
N LYS A 406 15.00 -21.90 -24.24
CA LYS A 406 16.26 -21.35 -24.71
C LYS A 406 17.33 -21.36 -23.61
N ARG A 407 16.97 -21.01 -22.39
CA ARG A 407 17.83 -21.00 -21.18
C ARG A 407 18.37 -22.41 -20.82
N ILE A 408 17.56 -23.45 -21.00
CA ILE A 408 17.95 -24.84 -20.69
C ILE A 408 18.97 -25.36 -21.72
N TYR A 409 18.78 -25.04 -22.99
CA TYR A 409 19.64 -25.51 -24.09
C TYR A 409 20.90 -24.67 -24.31
N GLN A 410 20.88 -23.38 -23.97
CA GLN A 410 22.06 -22.49 -24.11
C GLN A 410 22.95 -22.53 -22.86
N ARG A 411 23.52 -23.67 -22.53
CA ARG A 411 24.52 -23.83 -21.45
C ARG A 411 25.95 -23.49 -21.87
N ALA A 412 26.21 -23.33 -23.17
CA ALA A 412 27.54 -22.98 -23.67
C ALA A 412 27.98 -21.63 -23.09
N GLN A 413 29.14 -21.61 -22.48
CA GLN A 413 29.80 -20.39 -22.05
C GLN A 413 30.29 -19.67 -23.32
N HIS A 414 29.68 -18.54 -23.64
CA HIS A 414 30.03 -17.70 -24.79
C HIS A 414 31.27 -16.84 -24.52
N GLU A 415 32.24 -17.31 -23.72
CA GLU A 415 33.38 -16.50 -23.28
C GLU A 415 34.21 -15.97 -24.46
N THR A 416 34.52 -16.81 -25.44
CA THR A 416 35.27 -16.37 -26.61
C THR A 416 34.52 -15.41 -27.50
N PRO A 417 33.24 -15.64 -27.88
CA PRO A 417 32.44 -14.66 -28.60
C PRO A 417 32.25 -13.36 -27.86
N MET A 418 32.05 -13.39 -26.53
CA MET A 418 31.93 -12.18 -25.71
C MET A 418 33.23 -11.39 -25.65
N ARG A 419 34.38 -12.06 -25.51
CA ARG A 419 35.70 -11.43 -25.53
C ARG A 419 35.93 -10.70 -26.85
N GLU A 420 35.59 -11.35 -27.96
CA GLU A 420 35.69 -10.76 -29.28
C GLU A 420 34.78 -9.56 -29.47
N ALA A 421 33.53 -9.63 -28.97
CA ALA A 421 32.59 -8.53 -29.01
C ALA A 421 33.11 -7.27 -28.25
N TRP A 422 33.70 -7.45 -27.07
CA TRP A 422 34.32 -6.34 -26.35
C TRP A 422 35.59 -5.82 -27.03
N ARG A 423 36.38 -6.70 -27.66
CA ARG A 423 37.56 -6.29 -28.43
C ARG A 423 37.17 -5.40 -29.61
N LEU A 424 36.19 -5.81 -30.42
CA LEU A 424 35.69 -5.06 -31.57
C LEU A 424 35.10 -3.73 -31.14
N LEU A 425 34.31 -3.71 -30.06
CA LEU A 425 33.76 -2.47 -29.48
C LEU A 425 34.89 -1.53 -29.09
N GLY A 426 35.92 -2.02 -28.37
CA GLY A 426 37.04 -1.21 -27.92
C GLY A 426 37.78 -0.56 -29.07
N GLU A 427 38.12 -1.35 -30.10
CA GLU A 427 38.81 -0.86 -31.31
C GLU A 427 37.99 0.23 -32.03
N ARG A 428 36.66 -0.01 -32.17
CA ARG A 428 35.77 1.02 -32.77
C ARG A 428 35.75 2.32 -31.97
N LEU A 429 35.63 2.20 -30.65
CA LEU A 429 35.59 3.38 -29.75
C LEU A 429 36.94 4.14 -29.77
N GLU A 430 38.10 3.45 -29.85
CA GLU A 430 39.39 4.10 -29.96
C GLU A 430 39.55 4.83 -31.31
N LEU A 431 39.09 4.23 -32.40
CA LEU A 431 39.05 4.91 -33.70
C LEU A 431 38.23 6.19 -33.65
N LEU A 432 37.03 6.15 -33.01
CA LEU A 432 36.17 7.34 -32.87
C LEU A 432 36.79 8.40 -31.95
N LYS A 433 37.43 7.98 -30.86
CA LYS A 433 38.12 8.87 -29.91
C LYS A 433 39.30 9.58 -30.55
N ASN A 434 40.06 8.91 -31.41
CA ASN A 434 41.27 9.45 -32.03
C ASN A 434 41.05 10.06 -33.43
N LYS A 435 39.76 10.18 -33.84
CA LYS A 435 39.42 10.76 -35.14
C LYS A 435 39.83 12.22 -35.22
N PRO A 436 40.70 12.66 -36.13
CA PRO A 436 41.07 14.05 -36.27
C PRO A 436 39.90 14.86 -36.79
N ASP A 437 39.83 16.13 -36.39
CA ASP A 437 38.74 17.09 -36.70
C ASP A 437 38.48 17.29 -38.20
N ASN A 438 39.42 16.89 -39.10
CA ASN A 438 39.39 17.17 -40.53
C ASN A 438 38.88 15.99 -41.40
N VAL A 439 38.37 14.89 -40.82
CA VAL A 439 37.90 13.75 -41.61
C VAL A 439 36.39 13.86 -41.82
N LEU A 440 35.97 14.32 -43.00
CA LEU A 440 34.57 14.21 -43.46
C LEU A 440 34.17 12.72 -43.57
N THR A 441 33.14 12.33 -42.89
CA THR A 441 32.53 11.03 -43.04
C THR A 441 31.84 10.97 -44.40
N LEU A 442 32.35 10.20 -45.35
CA LEU A 442 31.59 9.86 -46.54
C LEU A 442 30.40 8.97 -46.11
N THR A 443 29.24 9.59 -45.98
CA THR A 443 27.97 8.83 -45.85
C THR A 443 27.78 8.10 -47.18
N LYS A 444 27.76 6.76 -47.16
CA LYS A 444 27.32 5.96 -48.28
C LYS A 444 25.91 6.46 -48.67
N ALA A 445 25.78 7.02 -49.85
CA ALA A 445 24.46 7.28 -50.43
C ALA A 445 23.69 5.98 -50.50
N ALA A 446 22.45 5.99 -50.04
CA ALA A 446 21.54 4.88 -50.04
C ALA A 446 21.20 4.40 -51.43
#